data_de3cb306fee22f34fc7cfbe2c84c5365
#
_entry.id   de3cb306fee22f34fc7cfbe2c84c5365
#
_cell.length_a   1.000
_cell.length_b   1.000
_cell.length_c   1.000
_cell.angle_alpha   90.00
_cell.angle_beta   90.00
_cell.angle_gamma   90.00
#
_symmetry.space_group_name_H-M   'P 1'
#
loop_
_entity.id
_entity.type
_entity.pdbx_description
1 polymer ?
#
loop_
_entity_poly.entity_id
_entity_poly.type
_entity_poly.pdbx_seq_one_letter_code
_entity_poly.pdbx_strand_id
1 'polypeptide(L)'
;MINTYSNPTDLKITDMRFVDIDGAPKRCTILKIMTNQGITGYGEVRDASSKTYALMLKSRILGENPCNVDRIFRKIKQFGGPSRQGGGVSGIEIALWDLAGKAYGVPMYQLLGGKFRDKVRVYCDTDVDGKHTGHD
;
A
#
# COMPACT_ATOMS: atom_id res chain seq x y z
N MET A 1 -5.21 -17.35 10.95
CA MET A 1 -5.72 -16.83 12.23
C MET A 1 -5.29 -15.38 12.35
N ILE A 2 -6.21 -14.45 12.42
CA ILE A 2 -5.89 -13.02 12.60
C ILE A 2 -5.48 -12.87 14.07
N ASN A 3 -4.31 -12.29 14.30
CA ASN A 3 -3.83 -12.09 15.67
C ASN A 3 -4.65 -10.98 16.33
N THR A 4 -5.51 -11.34 17.25
CA THR A 4 -6.42 -10.43 17.97
C THR A 4 -5.78 -9.77 19.21
N TYR A 5 -4.48 -9.93 19.40
CA TYR A 5 -3.75 -9.37 20.56
C TYR A 5 -3.15 -7.99 20.28
N SER A 6 -3.61 -7.27 19.28
CA SER A 6 -3.14 -5.91 19.09
C SER A 6 -3.90 -4.94 19.99
N ASN A 7 -3.20 -3.95 20.52
CA ASN A 7 -3.81 -2.75 21.08
C ASN A 7 -3.74 -1.63 20.03
N PRO A 8 -4.80 -1.41 19.23
CA PRO A 8 -4.78 -0.42 18.16
C PRO A 8 -4.49 0.99 18.62
N THR A 9 -4.86 1.32 19.86
CA THR A 9 -4.63 2.67 20.43
C THR A 9 -3.14 2.97 20.63
N ASP A 10 -2.35 1.94 20.98
CA ASP A 10 -0.92 2.09 21.32
C ASP A 10 0.02 1.64 20.19
N LEU A 11 -0.54 1.37 19.01
CA LEU A 11 0.28 1.08 17.84
C LEU A 11 1.09 2.27 17.40
N LYS A 12 2.38 2.02 17.08
CA LYS A 12 3.29 3.03 16.52
C LYS A 12 4.10 2.44 15.40
N ILE A 13 4.23 3.17 14.32
CA ILE A 13 5.12 2.82 13.21
C ILE A 13 6.57 2.94 13.69
N THR A 14 7.32 1.85 13.59
CA THR A 14 8.73 1.79 14.02
C THR A 14 9.71 1.79 12.85
N ASP A 15 9.30 1.27 11.69
CA ASP A 15 10.17 1.23 10.51
C ASP A 15 9.33 1.12 9.21
N MET A 16 9.95 1.47 8.08
CA MET A 16 9.44 1.24 6.73
C MET A 16 10.59 0.80 5.83
N ARG A 17 10.40 -0.29 5.11
CA ARG A 17 11.40 -0.89 4.20
C ARG A 17 10.81 -1.18 2.84
N PHE A 18 11.68 -1.29 1.85
CA PHE A 18 11.33 -1.58 0.47
C PHE A 18 12.17 -2.74 -0.07
N VAL A 19 11.57 -3.50 -0.98
CA VAL A 19 12.24 -4.53 -1.76
C VAL A 19 11.70 -4.49 -3.19
N ASP A 20 12.58 -4.55 -4.17
CA ASP A 20 12.19 -4.74 -5.56
C ASP A 20 12.02 -6.24 -5.82
N ILE A 21 10.97 -6.61 -6.53
CA ILE A 21 10.74 -7.99 -6.98
C ILE A 21 11.28 -8.11 -8.39
N ASP A 22 12.26 -9.00 -8.56
CA ASP A 22 12.82 -9.34 -9.87
C ASP A 22 11.91 -10.33 -10.61
N GLY A 23 11.91 -10.26 -11.95
CA GLY A 23 11.15 -11.18 -12.80
C GLY A 23 9.68 -10.81 -13.01
N ALA A 24 9.21 -9.72 -12.40
CA ALA A 24 7.90 -9.18 -12.74
C ALA A 24 7.95 -8.46 -14.11
N PRO A 25 6.84 -8.49 -14.90
CA PRO A 25 6.80 -7.80 -16.20
C PRO A 25 7.06 -6.30 -16.11
N LYS A 26 6.77 -5.71 -14.97
CA LYS A 26 7.05 -4.30 -14.63
C LYS A 26 7.76 -4.24 -13.29
N ARG A 27 8.47 -3.14 -13.04
CA ARG A 27 9.08 -2.92 -11.72
C ARG A 27 8.00 -2.97 -10.64
N CYS A 28 8.15 -3.90 -9.73
CA CYS A 28 7.27 -4.07 -8.57
C CYS A 28 8.11 -3.83 -7.31
N THR A 29 7.89 -2.69 -6.67
CA THR A 29 8.54 -2.36 -5.40
C THR A 29 7.55 -2.53 -4.27
N ILE A 30 7.74 -3.57 -3.47
CA ILE A 30 6.91 -3.78 -2.28
C ILE A 30 7.46 -2.96 -1.12
N LEU A 31 6.58 -2.26 -0.44
CA LEU A 31 6.89 -1.61 0.81
C LEU A 31 6.27 -2.36 2.00
N LYS A 32 7.00 -2.37 3.10
CA LYS A 32 6.60 -2.97 4.36
C LYS A 32 6.70 -1.91 5.46
N ILE A 33 5.60 -1.68 6.17
CA ILE A 33 5.56 -0.84 7.38
C ILE A 33 5.53 -1.76 8.58
N MET A 34 6.37 -1.49 9.56
CA MET A 34 6.49 -2.27 10.80
C MET A 34 6.03 -1.45 12.00
N THR A 35 5.52 -2.16 13.02
CA THR A 35 5.01 -1.54 14.24
C THR A 35 5.68 -2.08 15.50
N ASN A 36 5.52 -1.36 16.60
CA ASN A 36 6.01 -1.75 17.92
C ASN A 36 5.36 -3.03 18.49
N GLN A 37 4.25 -3.49 17.90
CA GLN A 37 3.55 -4.71 18.34
C GLN A 37 3.75 -5.88 17.37
N GLY A 38 4.72 -5.79 16.44
CA GLY A 38 5.03 -6.87 15.50
C GLY A 38 4.04 -7.02 14.33
N ILE A 39 2.97 -6.23 14.29
CA ILE A 39 2.05 -6.19 13.16
C ILE A 39 2.73 -5.43 12.01
N THR A 40 2.59 -5.96 10.81
CA THR A 40 3.18 -5.36 9.60
C THR A 40 2.14 -5.16 8.52
N GLY A 41 2.24 -4.06 7.79
CA GLY A 41 1.42 -3.78 6.61
C GLY A 41 2.25 -3.73 5.34
N TYR A 42 1.61 -4.08 4.23
CA TYR A 42 2.24 -4.13 2.92
C TYR A 42 1.51 -3.24 1.92
N GLY A 43 2.28 -2.62 1.06
CA GLY A 43 1.79 -1.84 -0.07
C GLY A 43 2.76 -1.95 -1.23
N GLU A 44 2.44 -1.33 -2.34
CA GLU A 44 3.28 -1.33 -3.52
C GLU A 44 3.54 0.11 -3.98
N VAL A 45 4.79 0.41 -4.27
CA VAL A 45 5.19 1.64 -4.97
C VAL A 45 5.13 1.36 -6.45
N ARG A 46 4.17 1.98 -7.13
CA ARG A 46 3.95 1.78 -8.56
C ARG A 46 5.23 2.01 -9.38
N ASP A 47 5.37 1.30 -10.49
CA ASP A 47 6.52 1.31 -11.40
C ASP A 47 6.96 2.71 -11.89
N ALA A 48 6.03 3.63 -12.11
CA ALA A 48 6.32 5.03 -12.48
C ALA A 48 6.68 5.94 -11.30
N SER A 49 6.66 5.41 -10.05
CA SER A 49 6.96 6.16 -8.84
C SER A 49 8.39 5.92 -8.37
N SER A 50 8.95 6.89 -7.64
CA SER A 50 10.30 6.77 -7.10
C SER A 50 10.28 6.09 -5.72
N LYS A 51 10.89 4.91 -5.64
CA LYS A 51 11.17 4.22 -4.37
C LYS A 51 11.97 5.09 -3.40
N THR A 52 12.97 5.80 -3.91
CA THR A 52 13.82 6.68 -3.09
C THR A 52 12.99 7.83 -2.51
N TYR A 53 12.12 8.41 -3.31
CA TYR A 53 11.24 9.47 -2.84
C TYR A 53 10.23 8.97 -1.80
N ALA A 54 9.65 7.80 -2.03
CA ALA A 54 8.79 7.14 -1.04
C ALA A 54 9.52 6.91 0.29
N LEU A 55 10.81 6.51 0.24
CA LEU A 55 11.63 6.31 1.42
C LEU A 55 11.84 7.60 2.23
N MET A 56 11.90 8.75 1.58
CA MET A 56 11.99 10.05 2.26
C MET A 56 10.76 10.33 3.13
N LEU A 57 9.60 9.79 2.75
CA LEU A 57 8.36 9.95 3.54
C LEU A 57 8.39 9.14 4.84
N LYS A 58 9.32 8.20 5.00
CA LYS A 58 9.51 7.43 6.23
C LYS A 58 9.60 8.34 7.46
N SER A 59 10.40 9.40 7.40
CA SER A 59 10.57 10.35 8.50
C SER A 59 9.26 11.04 8.91
N ARG A 60 8.29 11.10 8.01
CA ARG A 60 7.00 11.74 8.24
C ARG A 60 5.98 10.86 8.96
N ILE A 61 6.18 9.54 8.90
CA ILE A 61 5.23 8.56 9.43
C ILE A 61 5.74 7.80 10.64
N LEU A 62 7.05 7.80 10.91
CA LEU A 62 7.61 7.17 12.11
C LEU A 62 6.99 7.74 13.38
N GLY A 63 6.63 6.86 14.32
CA GLY A 63 5.99 7.20 15.59
C GLY A 63 4.49 7.47 15.50
N GLU A 64 3.93 7.63 14.30
CA GLU A 64 2.48 7.78 14.11
C GLU A 64 1.76 6.44 14.39
N ASN A 65 0.50 6.55 14.81
CA ASN A 65 -0.36 5.38 14.91
C ASN A 65 -0.92 5.03 13.52
N PRO A 66 -0.60 3.82 12.97
CA PRO A 66 -1.00 3.44 11.61
C PRO A 66 -2.52 3.33 11.42
N CYS A 67 -3.30 3.19 12.49
CA CYS A 67 -4.76 3.16 12.40
C CYS A 67 -5.37 4.54 12.10
N ASN A 68 -4.60 5.62 12.28
CA ASN A 68 -5.00 6.97 11.90
C ASN A 68 -4.70 7.24 10.40
N VAL A 69 -5.22 6.40 9.51
CA VAL A 69 -4.87 6.39 8.09
C VAL A 69 -5.10 7.74 7.44
N ASP A 70 -6.28 8.33 7.59
CA ASP A 70 -6.61 9.63 6.98
C ASP A 70 -5.69 10.76 7.48
N ARG A 71 -5.35 10.75 8.77
CA ARG A 71 -4.41 11.72 9.35
C ARG A 71 -3.04 11.63 8.71
N ILE A 72 -2.50 10.40 8.59
CA ILE A 72 -1.19 10.17 7.99
C ILE A 72 -1.24 10.52 6.51
N PHE A 73 -2.29 10.07 5.79
CA PHE A 73 -2.48 10.40 4.39
C PHE A 73 -2.47 11.90 4.15
N ARG A 74 -3.22 12.68 4.92
CA ARG A 74 -3.24 14.15 4.82
C ARG A 74 -1.87 14.77 5.04
N LYS A 75 -1.05 14.18 5.91
CA LYS A 75 0.32 14.64 6.21
C LYS A 75 1.28 14.43 5.03
N ILE A 76 1.08 13.37 4.24
CA ILE A 76 1.99 13.00 3.15
C ILE A 76 1.44 13.27 1.74
N LYS A 77 0.14 13.46 1.55
CA LYS A 77 -0.50 13.56 0.23
C LYS A 77 0.07 14.67 -0.67
N GLN A 78 0.55 15.76 -0.08
CA GLN A 78 1.16 16.87 -0.80
C GLN A 78 2.42 16.46 -1.56
N PHE A 79 3.09 15.39 -1.14
CA PHE A 79 4.28 14.87 -1.79
C PHE A 79 3.95 13.95 -2.98
N GLY A 80 2.70 13.59 -3.18
CA GLY A 80 2.25 12.73 -4.28
C GLY A 80 2.00 13.49 -5.59
N GLY A 81 2.07 14.81 -5.56
CA GLY A 81 1.74 15.65 -6.71
C GLY A 81 0.28 15.50 -7.16
N PRO A 82 -0.05 15.91 -8.40
CA PRO A 82 -1.44 15.88 -8.89
C PRO A 82 -2.07 14.49 -8.94
N SER A 83 -1.26 13.45 -9.18
CA SER A 83 -1.75 12.08 -9.33
C SER A 83 -1.87 11.31 -8.00
N ARG A 84 -1.36 11.85 -6.91
CA ARG A 84 -1.27 11.20 -5.57
C ARG A 84 -0.55 9.86 -5.56
N GLN A 85 -0.23 9.30 -6.71
CA GLN A 85 0.54 8.05 -6.87
C GLN A 85 2.04 8.31 -6.87
N GLY A 86 2.43 9.52 -7.26
CA GLY A 86 3.82 9.95 -7.21
C GLY A 86 4.38 9.86 -5.81
N GLY A 87 5.69 9.64 -5.67
CA GLY A 87 6.38 9.59 -4.40
C GLY A 87 5.97 8.46 -3.46
N GLY A 88 5.20 7.47 -3.94
CA GLY A 88 4.81 6.31 -3.13
C GLY A 88 3.73 6.57 -2.08
N VAL A 89 3.05 7.71 -2.12
CA VAL A 89 2.00 8.08 -1.15
C VAL A 89 0.88 7.04 -1.10
N SER A 90 0.38 6.61 -2.26
CA SER A 90 -0.67 5.57 -2.32
C SER A 90 -0.20 4.22 -1.80
N GLY A 91 1.06 3.84 -2.08
CA GLY A 91 1.63 2.60 -1.55
C GLY A 91 1.70 2.61 -0.02
N ILE A 92 2.06 3.75 0.58
CA ILE A 92 2.05 3.92 2.03
C ILE A 92 0.62 3.84 2.56
N GLU A 93 -0.34 4.50 1.93
CA GLU A 93 -1.75 4.45 2.35
C GLU A 93 -2.31 3.03 2.32
N ILE A 94 -2.05 2.26 1.26
CA ILE A 94 -2.45 0.85 1.16
C ILE A 94 -1.87 0.04 2.32
N ALA A 95 -0.59 0.22 2.64
CA ALA A 95 0.04 -0.46 3.77
C ALA A 95 -0.57 -0.08 5.13
N LEU A 96 -0.99 1.18 5.29
CA LEU A 96 -1.68 1.63 6.51
C LEU A 96 -3.06 0.98 6.64
N TRP A 97 -3.83 0.86 5.55
CA TRP A 97 -5.11 0.15 5.55
C TRP A 97 -4.94 -1.34 5.86
N ASP A 98 -3.89 -1.99 5.32
CA ASP A 98 -3.56 -3.37 5.66
C ASP A 98 -3.22 -3.51 7.16
N LEU A 99 -2.44 -2.59 7.71
CA LEU A 99 -2.16 -2.53 9.15
C LEU A 99 -3.43 -2.34 9.99
N ALA A 100 -4.28 -1.39 9.62
CA ALA A 100 -5.51 -1.11 10.35
C ALA A 100 -6.43 -2.34 10.35
N GLY A 101 -6.61 -3.00 9.21
CA GLY A 101 -7.39 -4.23 9.13
C GLY A 101 -6.85 -5.32 10.05
N LYS A 102 -5.54 -5.54 10.05
CA LYS A 102 -4.87 -6.51 10.93
C LYS A 102 -5.00 -6.13 12.41
N ALA A 103 -4.86 -4.85 12.73
CA ALA A 103 -4.96 -4.36 14.10
C ALA A 103 -6.37 -4.52 14.67
N TYR A 104 -7.39 -4.27 13.87
CA TYR A 104 -8.78 -4.45 14.28
C TYR A 104 -9.30 -5.88 14.11
N GLY A 105 -8.53 -6.76 13.49
CA GLY A 105 -8.92 -8.16 13.26
C GLY A 105 -10.01 -8.32 12.19
N VAL A 106 -10.11 -7.39 11.25
CA VAL A 106 -11.10 -7.39 10.17
C VAL A 106 -10.44 -7.23 8.80
N PRO A 107 -11.02 -7.80 7.74
CA PRO A 107 -10.56 -7.51 6.38
C PRO A 107 -10.70 -6.02 6.05
N MET A 108 -9.74 -5.48 5.30
CA MET A 108 -9.70 -4.06 4.94
C MET A 108 -11.00 -3.57 4.30
N TYR A 109 -11.66 -4.39 3.47
CA TYR A 109 -12.91 -3.96 2.82
C TYR A 109 -14.03 -3.62 3.82
N GLN A 110 -14.02 -4.22 5.01
CA GLN A 110 -15.01 -3.87 6.06
C GLN A 110 -14.78 -2.46 6.61
N LEU A 111 -13.54 -2.01 6.66
CA LEU A 111 -13.21 -0.62 7.05
C LEU A 111 -13.56 0.39 5.96
N LEU A 112 -13.64 -0.06 4.70
CA LEU A 112 -13.92 0.78 3.53
C LEU A 112 -15.39 0.77 3.08
N GLY A 113 -16.32 0.36 3.94
CA GLY A 113 -17.75 0.41 3.66
C GLY A 113 -18.39 -0.94 3.39
N GLY A 114 -17.67 -2.05 3.57
CA GLY A 114 -18.21 -3.40 3.47
C GLY A 114 -18.06 -4.03 2.09
N LYS A 115 -18.58 -5.23 1.96
CA LYS A 115 -18.45 -6.06 0.77
C LYS A 115 -19.50 -5.66 -0.28
N PHE A 116 -19.03 -5.20 -1.42
CA PHE A 116 -19.89 -4.81 -2.53
C PHE A 116 -20.25 -5.99 -3.46
N ARG A 117 -19.31 -6.91 -3.70
CA ARG A 117 -19.52 -8.07 -4.59
C ARG A 117 -18.65 -9.25 -4.19
N ASP A 118 -19.05 -10.46 -4.59
CA ASP A 118 -18.32 -11.71 -4.34
C ASP A 118 -17.32 -12.05 -5.43
N LYS A 119 -17.55 -11.55 -6.64
CA LYS A 119 -16.71 -11.82 -7.82
C LYS A 119 -16.41 -10.53 -8.55
N VAL A 120 -15.20 -10.41 -9.05
CA VAL A 120 -14.74 -9.31 -9.91
C VAL A 120 -14.45 -9.87 -11.29
N ARG A 121 -15.07 -9.27 -12.33
CA ARG A 121 -14.70 -9.57 -13.70
C ARG A 121 -13.30 -9.05 -13.95
N VAL A 122 -12.43 -9.91 -14.44
CA VAL A 122 -11.08 -9.57 -14.88
C VAL A 122 -10.98 -9.67 -16.38
N TYR A 123 -10.07 -8.92 -16.98
CA TYR A 123 -9.65 -9.08 -18.36
C TYR A 123 -8.13 -9.23 -18.38
N CYS A 124 -7.63 -9.89 -19.40
CA CYS A 124 -6.20 -9.94 -19.66
C CYS A 124 -5.90 -8.91 -20.75
N ASP A 125 -4.99 -8.00 -20.45
CA ASP A 125 -4.47 -7.08 -21.45
C ASP A 125 -3.43 -7.82 -22.27
N THR A 126 -3.56 -7.77 -23.59
CA THR A 126 -2.62 -8.40 -24.51
C THR A 126 -1.87 -7.33 -25.25
N ASP A 127 -0.56 -7.26 -25.03
CA ASP A 127 0.31 -6.46 -25.87
C ASP A 127 0.37 -7.10 -27.26
N VAL A 128 -0.08 -6.35 -28.27
CA VAL A 128 0.16 -6.68 -29.66
C VAL A 128 1.57 -6.17 -29.99
N ASP A 129 2.49 -7.07 -30.27
CA ASP A 129 3.89 -6.78 -30.56
C ASP A 129 4.12 -6.07 -31.92
N GLY A 130 3.12 -5.39 -32.43
CA GLY A 130 3.16 -4.60 -33.69
C GLY A 130 3.25 -5.42 -34.96
N LYS A 131 3.30 -6.75 -34.88
CA LYS A 131 3.38 -7.66 -36.03
C LYS A 131 2.02 -8.27 -36.39
N HIS A 132 1.04 -8.14 -35.52
CA HIS A 132 -0.33 -8.61 -35.75
C HIS A 132 -1.24 -7.40 -35.84
N THR A 133 -1.70 -7.10 -37.04
CA THR A 133 -2.83 -6.20 -37.26
C THR A 133 -4.09 -7.00 -36.93
N GLY A 134 -5.05 -6.40 -36.23
CA GLY A 134 -6.28 -7.09 -35.75
C GLY A 134 -7.19 -7.66 -36.86
N HIS A 135 -6.62 -8.12 -37.95
CA HIS A 135 -7.20 -8.78 -39.09
C HIS A 135 -6.59 -10.18 -39.37
N ASP A 136 -5.68 -10.67 -38.52
CA ASP A 136 -5.09 -12.00 -38.62
C ASP A 136 -5.85 -13.02 -37.75
#